data_21415186f6158c046526bc0150ccceb2
#
_entry.id   21415186f6158c046526bc0150ccceb2
#
_cell.length_a   1.000
_cell.length_b   1.000
_cell.length_c   1.000
_cell.angle_alpha   90.00
_cell.angle_beta   90.00
_cell.angle_gamma   90.00
#
_symmetry.space_group_name_H-M   'P 1'
#
loop_
_entity.id
_entity.type
_entity.pdbx_description
1 polymer ?
#
loop_
_entity_poly.entity_id
_entity_poly.type
_entity_poly.pdbx_seq_one_letter_code
_entity_poly.pdbx_strand_id
1 'polypeptide(L)'
;DPLEAMELYLKMACGKTDISLDYCLGQVWRFALSVLYHDYTYMNLGDDAMVDVVKYIEASKRYSYGPPVKSVQQLIALVKAEILNLDFVKDPEIQLIEEGWRLTKGVQSVDVDVMVNSVIDAPQLKAVSSPLVEHLREDKRVDAVSYKLGLHTLEDGRIISQGGNTHQHIALLGRLAKGSVVGVDDLIECFGKPARKWAEGVLKMI
;
A
#
# COMPACT_ATOMS: atom_id res chain seq x y z
N ASP A 1 -15.81 -17.58 11.47
CA ASP A 1 -16.82 -16.88 10.66
C ASP A 1 -16.36 -15.43 10.44
N PRO A 2 -16.35 -14.90 9.19
CA PRO A 2 -15.96 -13.53 8.92
C PRO A 2 -16.85 -12.48 9.58
N LEU A 3 -18.16 -12.72 9.69
CA LEU A 3 -19.09 -11.80 10.34
C LEU A 3 -18.82 -11.70 11.84
N GLU A 4 -18.64 -12.82 12.52
CA GLU A 4 -18.29 -12.85 13.95
C GLU A 4 -16.97 -12.14 14.22
N ALA A 5 -15.96 -12.32 13.35
CA ALA A 5 -14.69 -11.61 13.44
C ALA A 5 -14.87 -10.10 13.30
N MET A 6 -15.65 -9.63 12.32
CA MET A 6 -15.94 -8.19 12.15
C MET A 6 -16.66 -7.62 13.39
N GLU A 7 -17.65 -8.35 13.93
CA GLU A 7 -18.38 -7.92 15.13
C GLU A 7 -17.47 -7.83 16.36
N LEU A 8 -16.56 -8.80 16.52
CA LEU A 8 -15.58 -8.80 17.61
C LEU A 8 -14.62 -7.61 17.49
N TYR A 9 -14.04 -7.39 16.30
CA TYR A 9 -13.13 -6.27 16.08
C TYR A 9 -13.84 -4.91 16.24
N LEU A 10 -15.10 -4.82 15.83
CA LEU A 10 -15.90 -3.62 16.07
C LEU A 10 -16.11 -3.36 17.57
N LYS A 11 -16.41 -4.39 18.36
CA LYS A 11 -16.51 -4.27 19.84
C LYS A 11 -15.19 -3.80 20.46
N MET A 12 -14.06 -4.36 20.02
CA MET A 12 -12.71 -3.94 20.46
C MET A 12 -12.46 -2.47 20.12
N ALA A 13 -12.72 -2.07 18.87
CA ALA A 13 -12.51 -0.69 18.41
C ALA A 13 -13.39 0.32 19.15
N CYS A 14 -14.56 -0.08 19.61
CA CYS A 14 -15.49 0.74 20.41
C CYS A 14 -15.25 0.67 21.93
N GLY A 15 -14.23 -0.03 22.40
CA GLY A 15 -13.96 -0.22 23.82
C GLY A 15 -15.04 -0.99 24.59
N LYS A 16 -15.75 -1.89 23.90
CA LYS A 16 -16.87 -2.67 24.45
C LYS A 16 -16.50 -4.10 24.83
N THR A 17 -15.23 -4.42 24.88
CA THR A 17 -14.69 -5.71 25.27
C THR A 17 -13.31 -5.54 25.88
N ASP A 18 -12.74 -6.60 26.44
CA ASP A 18 -11.42 -6.59 27.04
C ASP A 18 -10.35 -6.22 26.01
N ILE A 19 -9.29 -5.56 26.47
CA ILE A 19 -8.16 -5.18 25.65
C ILE A 19 -7.39 -6.44 25.24
N SER A 20 -7.28 -6.66 23.93
CA SER A 20 -6.53 -7.79 23.38
C SER A 20 -5.04 -7.45 23.21
N LEU A 21 -4.21 -8.50 23.11
CA LEU A 21 -2.79 -8.35 22.74
C LEU A 21 -2.65 -7.68 21.36
N ASP A 22 -3.48 -8.05 20.38
CA ASP A 22 -3.49 -7.44 19.05
C ASP A 22 -3.77 -5.93 19.10
N TYR A 23 -4.68 -5.49 19.96
CA TYR A 23 -4.93 -4.06 20.17
C TYR A 23 -3.68 -3.35 20.73
N CYS A 24 -3.05 -3.93 21.74
CA CYS A 24 -1.82 -3.38 22.33
C CYS A 24 -0.69 -3.30 21.32
N LEU A 25 -0.46 -4.36 20.53
CA LEU A 25 0.51 -4.38 19.44
C LEU A 25 0.20 -3.31 18.39
N GLY A 26 -1.08 -3.15 18.03
CA GLY A 26 -1.53 -2.12 17.12
C GLY A 26 -1.24 -0.70 17.64
N GLN A 27 -1.42 -0.43 18.91
CA GLN A 27 -1.07 0.87 19.51
C GLN A 27 0.44 1.10 19.48
N VAL A 28 1.26 0.14 19.91
CA VAL A 28 2.73 0.23 19.85
C VAL A 28 3.18 0.48 18.39
N TRP A 29 2.67 -0.28 17.44
CA TRP A 29 2.99 -0.13 16.02
C TRP A 29 2.63 1.26 15.49
N ARG A 30 1.45 1.77 15.83
CA ARG A 30 1.00 3.10 15.40
C ARG A 30 1.94 4.22 15.87
N PHE A 31 2.45 4.14 17.10
CA PHE A 31 3.44 5.10 17.62
C PHE A 31 4.82 4.90 17.01
N ALA A 32 5.25 3.64 16.80
CA ALA A 32 6.55 3.33 16.21
C ALA A 32 6.63 3.70 14.72
N LEU A 33 5.51 3.66 14.00
CA LEU A 33 5.47 3.82 12.55
C LEU A 33 6.05 5.16 12.08
N SER A 34 5.77 6.25 12.78
CA SER A 34 6.32 7.58 12.45
C SER A 34 7.85 7.64 12.59
N VAL A 35 8.39 6.94 13.59
CA VAL A 35 9.84 6.83 13.80
C VAL A 35 10.47 5.98 12.70
N LEU A 36 9.87 4.82 12.41
CA LEU A 36 10.33 3.95 11.35
C LEU A 36 10.32 4.66 9.99
N TYR A 37 9.27 5.40 9.68
CA TYR A 37 9.19 6.16 8.43
C TYR A 37 10.24 7.27 8.36
N HIS A 38 10.52 7.94 9.47
CA HIS A 38 11.55 8.96 9.53
C HIS A 38 12.94 8.36 9.35
N ASP A 39 13.26 7.30 10.09
CA ASP A 39 14.63 6.77 10.19
C ASP A 39 15.02 5.97 8.95
N TYR A 40 14.06 5.24 8.32
CA TYR A 40 14.36 4.41 7.14
C TYR A 40 14.14 5.13 5.80
N THR A 41 13.49 6.29 5.78
CA THR A 41 13.36 7.08 4.55
C THR A 41 14.70 7.68 4.14
N TYR A 42 15.10 7.46 2.91
CA TYR A 42 16.39 7.83 2.30
C TYR A 42 17.62 7.19 2.98
N MET A 43 17.43 6.16 3.77
CA MET A 43 18.52 5.42 4.37
C MET A 43 19.19 4.50 3.34
N ASN A 44 20.49 4.55 3.25
CA ASN A 44 21.27 3.64 2.39
C ASN A 44 21.63 2.37 3.17
N LEU A 45 20.72 1.40 3.18
CA LEU A 45 20.92 0.11 3.85
C LEU A 45 21.52 -0.98 2.94
N GLY A 46 21.64 -0.70 1.65
CA GLY A 46 21.83 -1.73 0.64
C GLY A 46 20.53 -2.45 0.26
N ASP A 47 20.57 -3.13 -0.89
CA ASP A 47 19.36 -3.64 -1.58
C ASP A 47 18.54 -4.60 -0.75
N ASP A 48 19.15 -5.65 -0.20
CA ASP A 48 18.43 -6.70 0.50
C ASP A 48 17.84 -6.20 1.83
N ALA A 49 18.58 -5.42 2.58
CA ALA A 49 18.14 -4.89 3.87
C ALA A 49 16.94 -3.93 3.68
N MET A 50 16.94 -3.09 2.67
CA MET A 50 15.82 -2.20 2.38
C MET A 50 14.58 -3.00 1.93
N VAL A 51 14.74 -4.05 1.14
CA VAL A 51 13.65 -4.97 0.77
C VAL A 51 13.02 -5.59 2.02
N ASP A 52 13.83 -6.05 2.98
CA ASP A 52 13.33 -6.66 4.21
C ASP A 52 12.60 -5.64 5.10
N VAL A 53 13.10 -4.41 5.22
CA VAL A 53 12.40 -3.32 5.94
C VAL A 53 11.05 -3.05 5.31
N VAL A 54 10.98 -2.87 3.99
CA VAL A 54 9.72 -2.62 3.28
C VAL A 54 8.76 -3.81 3.46
N LYS A 55 9.22 -5.03 3.31
CA LYS A 55 8.43 -6.25 3.50
C LYS A 55 7.85 -6.34 4.91
N TYR A 56 8.65 -6.05 5.94
CA TYR A 56 8.20 -6.04 7.33
C TYR A 56 7.11 -4.99 7.57
N ILE A 57 7.30 -3.78 7.06
CA ILE A 57 6.32 -2.69 7.18
C ILE A 57 5.03 -3.04 6.42
N GLU A 58 5.12 -3.58 5.20
CA GLU A 58 3.95 -4.03 4.44
C GLU A 58 3.15 -5.11 5.19
N ALA A 59 3.83 -6.11 5.74
CA ALA A 59 3.19 -7.17 6.52
C ALA A 59 2.51 -6.67 7.81
N SER A 60 3.01 -5.57 8.36
CA SER A 60 2.50 -4.97 9.61
C SER A 60 1.40 -3.93 9.39
N LYS A 61 1.02 -3.63 8.16
CA LYS A 61 -0.04 -2.66 7.82
C LYS A 61 -1.37 -2.96 8.47
N ARG A 62 -1.68 -4.22 8.72
CA ARG A 62 -2.90 -4.63 9.44
C ARG A 62 -3.07 -3.93 10.80
N TYR A 63 -2.00 -3.44 11.40
CA TYR A 63 -2.02 -2.73 12.67
C TYR A 63 -2.22 -1.21 12.55
N SER A 64 -1.94 -0.64 11.38
CA SER A 64 -1.99 0.82 11.15
C SER A 64 -3.09 1.24 10.17
N TYR A 65 -3.46 0.38 9.22
CA TYR A 65 -4.45 0.64 8.19
C TYR A 65 -5.67 -0.24 8.42
N GLY A 66 -6.68 0.32 9.06
CA GLY A 66 -7.97 -0.35 9.27
C GLY A 66 -9.11 0.51 8.72
N PRO A 67 -10.24 -0.11 8.31
CA PRO A 67 -11.41 0.64 7.90
C PRO A 67 -11.99 1.40 9.10
N PRO A 68 -12.60 2.59 8.87
CA PRO A 68 -13.29 3.33 9.93
C PRO A 68 -14.40 2.49 10.58
N VAL A 69 -14.62 2.69 11.88
CA VAL A 69 -15.67 2.00 12.66
C VAL A 69 -17.03 2.05 11.93
N LYS A 70 -17.41 3.23 11.41
CA LYS A 70 -18.66 3.41 10.67
C LYS A 70 -18.74 2.53 9.41
N SER A 71 -17.64 2.38 8.68
CA SER A 71 -17.61 1.53 7.48
C SER A 71 -17.80 0.05 7.84
N VAL A 72 -17.18 -0.42 8.94
CA VAL A 72 -17.38 -1.79 9.42
C VAL A 72 -18.82 -2.01 9.87
N GLN A 73 -19.41 -1.03 10.56
CA GLN A 73 -20.84 -1.09 10.93
C GLN A 73 -21.76 -1.21 9.71
N GLN A 74 -21.47 -0.47 8.64
CA GLN A 74 -22.23 -0.55 7.39
C GLN A 74 -22.06 -1.93 6.72
N LEU A 75 -20.85 -2.47 6.66
CA LEU A 75 -20.60 -3.81 6.12
C LEU A 75 -21.38 -4.87 6.90
N ILE A 76 -21.34 -4.84 8.23
CA ILE A 76 -22.11 -5.77 9.08
C ILE A 76 -23.61 -5.64 8.82
N ALA A 77 -24.11 -4.41 8.66
CA ALA A 77 -25.53 -4.19 8.36
C ALA A 77 -25.92 -4.77 6.99
N LEU A 78 -25.06 -4.62 5.96
CA LEU A 78 -25.29 -5.19 4.64
C LEU A 78 -25.27 -6.72 4.65
N VAL A 79 -24.39 -7.34 5.44
CA VAL A 79 -24.38 -8.81 5.61
C VAL A 79 -25.65 -9.28 6.28
N LYS A 80 -26.11 -8.61 7.36
CA LYS A 80 -27.33 -8.95 8.07
C LYS A 80 -28.61 -8.73 7.24
N ALA A 81 -28.54 -7.83 6.29
CA ALA A 81 -29.62 -7.58 5.31
C ALA A 81 -29.55 -8.48 4.08
N GLU A 82 -28.64 -9.47 4.06
CA GLU A 82 -28.41 -10.41 2.95
C GLU A 82 -28.06 -9.73 1.61
N ILE A 83 -27.57 -8.46 1.66
CA ILE A 83 -27.10 -7.71 0.48
C ILE A 83 -25.65 -8.01 0.18
N LEU A 84 -24.82 -8.23 1.21
CA LEU A 84 -23.40 -8.57 1.11
C LEU A 84 -23.17 -10.02 1.53
N ASN A 85 -22.65 -10.82 0.61
CA ASN A 85 -22.24 -12.20 0.87
C ASN A 85 -20.75 -12.26 1.19
N LEU A 86 -20.38 -13.03 2.22
CA LEU A 86 -19.00 -13.25 2.66
C LEU A 86 -18.47 -14.67 2.41
N ASP A 87 -19.21 -15.51 1.69
CA ASP A 87 -18.85 -16.92 1.49
C ASP A 87 -17.56 -17.08 0.70
N PHE A 88 -17.30 -16.14 -0.23
CA PHE A 88 -16.15 -16.16 -1.12
C PHE A 88 -14.99 -15.26 -0.65
N VAL A 89 -14.97 -14.77 0.61
CA VAL A 89 -13.77 -14.16 1.20
C VAL A 89 -12.70 -15.23 1.50
N LYS A 90 -11.43 -14.84 1.67
CA LYS A 90 -10.25 -15.70 1.90
C LYS A 90 -9.84 -16.50 0.65
N ASP A 91 -9.35 -15.77 -0.32
CA ASP A 91 -8.65 -16.28 -1.51
C ASP A 91 -9.45 -17.33 -2.32
N PRO A 92 -10.64 -17.01 -2.84
CA PRO A 92 -11.32 -17.86 -3.79
C PRO A 92 -10.51 -17.98 -5.08
N GLU A 93 -10.62 -19.09 -5.77
CA GLU A 93 -10.16 -19.17 -7.16
C GLU A 93 -11.02 -18.27 -8.03
N ILE A 94 -10.36 -17.43 -8.87
CA ILE A 94 -11.03 -16.44 -9.71
C ILE A 94 -10.73 -16.79 -11.17
N GLN A 95 -11.76 -17.01 -11.97
CA GLN A 95 -11.66 -17.32 -13.38
C GLN A 95 -12.49 -16.34 -14.21
N LEU A 96 -11.90 -15.80 -15.29
CA LEU A 96 -12.65 -15.05 -16.31
C LEU A 96 -13.46 -16.03 -17.14
N ILE A 97 -14.75 -15.75 -17.31
CA ILE A 97 -15.69 -16.51 -18.14
C ILE A 97 -16.30 -15.59 -19.20
N GLU A 98 -17.11 -16.12 -20.11
CA GLU A 98 -17.66 -15.37 -21.24
C GLU A 98 -18.51 -14.15 -20.82
N GLU A 99 -19.31 -14.30 -19.76
CA GLU A 99 -20.23 -13.25 -19.28
C GLU A 99 -19.84 -12.71 -17.90
N GLY A 100 -18.56 -12.64 -17.56
CA GLY A 100 -18.11 -12.11 -16.26
C GLY A 100 -17.03 -12.93 -15.59
N TRP A 101 -17.20 -13.23 -14.31
CA TRP A 101 -16.18 -13.89 -13.50
C TRP A 101 -16.79 -15.01 -12.67
N ARG A 102 -16.09 -16.13 -12.56
CA ARG A 102 -16.46 -17.23 -11.66
C ARG A 102 -15.54 -17.23 -10.43
N LEU A 103 -16.17 -17.22 -9.26
CA LEU A 103 -15.50 -17.38 -7.98
C LEU A 103 -15.74 -18.81 -7.49
N THR A 104 -14.67 -19.55 -7.16
CA THR A 104 -14.79 -20.92 -6.65
C THR A 104 -14.08 -21.03 -5.31
N LYS A 105 -14.73 -21.69 -4.34
CA LYS A 105 -14.19 -21.97 -3.02
C LYS A 105 -14.63 -23.36 -2.55
N GLY A 106 -13.71 -24.31 -2.60
CA GLY A 106 -14.02 -25.71 -2.34
C GLY A 106 -15.02 -26.24 -3.36
N VAL A 107 -16.20 -26.66 -2.90
CA VAL A 107 -17.27 -27.18 -3.75
C VAL A 107 -18.29 -26.11 -4.20
N GLN A 108 -18.17 -24.90 -3.70
CA GLN A 108 -19.07 -23.80 -4.00
C GLN A 108 -18.53 -22.94 -5.13
N SER A 109 -19.39 -22.48 -6.03
CA SER A 109 -19.05 -21.49 -7.03
C SER A 109 -20.19 -20.49 -7.23
N VAL A 110 -19.83 -19.28 -7.66
CA VAL A 110 -20.77 -18.22 -8.05
C VAL A 110 -20.21 -17.46 -9.23
N ASP A 111 -21.09 -17.11 -10.16
CA ASP A 111 -20.76 -16.25 -11.28
C ASP A 111 -21.18 -14.80 -10.93
N VAL A 112 -20.32 -13.84 -11.29
CA VAL A 112 -20.56 -12.42 -11.04
C VAL A 112 -20.28 -11.61 -12.31
N ASP A 113 -21.07 -10.60 -12.57
CA ASP A 113 -20.99 -9.78 -13.79
C ASP A 113 -19.78 -8.84 -13.75
N VAL A 114 -19.43 -8.35 -12.56
CA VAL A 114 -18.38 -7.34 -12.38
C VAL A 114 -17.42 -7.74 -11.27
N MET A 115 -16.12 -7.67 -11.57
CA MET A 115 -15.06 -7.81 -10.58
C MET A 115 -14.34 -6.48 -10.42
N VAL A 116 -14.25 -5.99 -9.19
CA VAL A 116 -13.50 -4.76 -8.87
C VAL A 116 -12.19 -5.12 -8.22
N ASN A 117 -11.08 -4.87 -8.92
CA ASN A 117 -9.74 -4.98 -8.33
C ASN A 117 -9.46 -3.75 -7.47
N SER A 118 -9.51 -3.92 -6.15
CA SER A 118 -9.17 -2.88 -5.17
C SER A 118 -7.84 -3.14 -4.46
N VAL A 119 -7.04 -4.07 -4.98
CA VAL A 119 -5.70 -4.38 -4.46
C VAL A 119 -4.70 -3.37 -5.02
N ILE A 120 -3.94 -2.74 -4.13
CA ILE A 120 -2.86 -1.84 -4.54
C ILE A 120 -1.68 -2.69 -5.01
N ASP A 121 -1.23 -2.46 -6.23
CA ASP A 121 -0.10 -3.18 -6.82
C ASP A 121 1.19 -3.00 -6.01
N ALA A 122 2.05 -4.01 -6.07
CA ALA A 122 3.37 -3.93 -5.46
C ALA A 122 4.17 -2.75 -6.07
N PRO A 123 4.87 -1.95 -5.26
CA PRO A 123 5.63 -0.80 -5.74
C PRO A 123 6.95 -1.21 -6.37
N GLN A 124 6.89 -2.00 -7.44
CA GLN A 124 8.06 -2.53 -8.15
C GLN A 124 8.16 -1.88 -9.52
N LEU A 125 9.29 -1.23 -9.81
CA LEU A 125 9.51 -0.60 -11.10
C LEU A 125 9.29 -1.56 -12.29
N LYS A 126 9.71 -2.82 -12.14
CA LYS A 126 9.58 -3.82 -13.21
C LYS A 126 8.14 -4.27 -13.47
N ALA A 127 7.23 -4.06 -12.52
CA ALA A 127 5.82 -4.43 -12.64
C ALA A 127 4.94 -3.31 -13.22
N VAL A 128 5.51 -2.12 -13.42
CA VAL A 128 4.76 -0.97 -13.95
C VAL A 128 4.66 -1.07 -15.46
N SER A 129 3.43 -1.09 -15.96
CA SER A 129 3.10 -1.15 -17.40
C SER A 129 2.77 0.23 -18.03
N SER A 130 3.11 1.32 -17.34
CA SER A 130 2.93 2.67 -17.87
C SER A 130 3.92 2.96 -19.00
N PRO A 131 3.48 3.34 -20.22
CA PRO A 131 4.39 3.66 -21.34
C PRO A 131 5.42 4.72 -20.97
N LEU A 132 5.06 5.72 -20.16
CA LEU A 132 6.00 6.74 -19.68
C LEU A 132 7.13 6.12 -18.86
N VAL A 133 6.79 5.25 -17.92
CA VAL A 133 7.77 4.61 -17.03
C VAL A 133 8.63 3.61 -17.81
N GLU A 134 8.05 2.91 -18.77
CA GLU A 134 8.78 1.98 -19.65
C GLU A 134 9.82 2.73 -20.49
N HIS A 135 9.46 3.82 -21.16
CA HIS A 135 10.41 4.66 -21.92
C HIS A 135 11.51 5.23 -21.03
N LEU A 136 11.18 5.75 -19.85
CA LEU A 136 12.19 6.25 -18.91
C LEU A 136 13.18 5.17 -18.46
N ARG A 137 12.70 3.92 -18.32
CA ARG A 137 13.53 2.77 -17.99
C ARG A 137 14.43 2.34 -19.15
N GLU A 138 13.88 2.26 -20.38
CA GLU A 138 14.63 1.93 -21.59
C GLU A 138 15.73 2.94 -21.88
N ASP A 139 15.44 4.22 -21.71
CA ASP A 139 16.39 5.33 -21.82
C ASP A 139 17.38 5.41 -20.64
N LYS A 140 17.31 4.50 -19.66
CA LYS A 140 18.13 4.49 -18.45
C LYS A 140 18.01 5.77 -17.61
N ARG A 141 16.90 6.48 -17.74
CA ARG A 141 16.61 7.74 -17.02
C ARG A 141 16.09 7.52 -15.63
N VAL A 142 15.74 6.31 -15.26
CA VAL A 142 15.29 5.94 -13.93
C VAL A 142 16.08 4.75 -13.44
N ASP A 143 16.28 4.68 -12.11
CA ASP A 143 16.84 3.54 -11.44
C ASP A 143 15.92 3.09 -10.31
N ALA A 144 15.93 1.80 -10.03
CA ALA A 144 15.21 1.24 -8.88
C ALA A 144 16.10 1.29 -7.64
N VAL A 145 15.50 1.56 -6.48
CA VAL A 145 16.21 1.45 -5.19
C VAL A 145 16.75 0.03 -5.00
N SER A 146 15.96 -0.96 -5.46
CA SER A 146 16.29 -2.38 -5.49
C SER A 146 15.44 -3.06 -6.55
N TYR A 147 15.84 -4.25 -6.99
CA TYR A 147 15.11 -5.04 -7.98
C TYR A 147 13.64 -5.36 -7.62
N LYS A 148 13.28 -5.27 -6.34
CA LYS A 148 11.92 -5.50 -5.81
C LYS A 148 11.21 -4.23 -5.34
N LEU A 149 11.82 -3.06 -5.50
CA LEU A 149 11.31 -1.81 -4.99
C LEU A 149 11.04 -0.80 -6.11
N GLY A 150 10.59 0.39 -5.71
CA GLY A 150 10.27 1.48 -6.60
C GLY A 150 11.48 2.26 -7.09
N LEU A 151 11.22 3.45 -7.58
CA LEU A 151 12.23 4.34 -8.15
C LEU A 151 13.09 5.00 -7.07
N HIS A 152 14.36 5.13 -7.40
CA HIS A 152 15.30 5.89 -6.59
C HIS A 152 15.04 7.40 -6.73
N THR A 153 14.80 8.08 -5.61
CA THR A 153 14.51 9.52 -5.55
C THR A 153 15.35 10.23 -4.51
N LEU A 154 15.57 11.52 -4.72
CA LEU A 154 16.05 12.44 -3.69
C LEU A 154 14.94 12.84 -2.73
N GLU A 155 15.29 13.60 -1.68
CA GLU A 155 14.34 14.09 -0.66
C GLU A 155 13.28 15.05 -1.22
N ASP A 156 13.58 15.74 -2.31
CA ASP A 156 12.65 16.61 -3.03
C ASP A 156 11.86 15.88 -4.13
N GLY A 157 11.94 14.55 -4.17
CA GLY A 157 11.23 13.69 -5.10
C GLY A 157 11.88 13.58 -6.47
N ARG A 158 12.93 14.33 -6.80
CA ARG A 158 13.59 14.21 -8.10
C ARG A 158 14.16 12.81 -8.28
N ILE A 159 13.94 12.23 -9.46
CA ILE A 159 14.37 10.86 -9.75
C ILE A 159 15.88 10.81 -10.06
N ILE A 160 16.47 9.67 -9.73
CA ILE A 160 17.88 9.36 -9.99
C ILE A 160 17.93 8.34 -11.12
N SER A 161 18.81 8.59 -12.10
CA SER A 161 19.06 7.69 -13.23
C SER A 161 20.04 6.57 -12.87
N GLN A 162 20.13 5.54 -13.73
CA GLN A 162 21.10 4.44 -13.56
C GLN A 162 22.56 4.90 -13.44
N GLY A 163 22.90 6.06 -13.97
CA GLY A 163 24.25 6.66 -13.82
C GLY A 163 24.43 7.52 -12.56
N GLY A 164 23.46 7.54 -11.64
CA GLY A 164 23.51 8.35 -10.43
C GLY A 164 23.19 9.84 -10.65
N ASN A 165 22.85 10.25 -11.88
CA ASN A 165 22.53 11.63 -12.19
C ASN A 165 21.07 11.94 -11.79
N THR A 166 20.87 13.12 -11.24
CA THR A 166 19.55 13.61 -10.85
C THR A 166 18.84 14.30 -12.00
N HIS A 167 17.58 13.94 -12.26
CA HIS A 167 16.76 14.67 -13.21
C HIS A 167 16.28 15.99 -12.61
N GLN A 168 16.53 17.10 -13.32
CA GLN A 168 16.15 18.44 -12.84
C GLN A 168 14.64 18.70 -12.94
N HIS A 169 13.96 18.08 -13.89
CA HIS A 169 12.56 18.40 -14.26
C HIS A 169 11.58 17.26 -14.06
N ILE A 170 12.02 16.12 -13.50
CA ILE A 170 11.15 14.97 -13.24
C ILE A 170 11.23 14.61 -11.76
N ALA A 171 10.07 14.67 -11.10
CA ALA A 171 9.94 14.27 -9.71
C ALA A 171 8.83 13.23 -9.58
N LEU A 172 8.97 12.33 -8.62
CA LEU A 172 8.03 11.29 -8.28
C LEU A 172 7.53 11.51 -6.84
N LEU A 173 6.21 11.67 -6.70
CA LEU A 173 5.54 11.75 -5.42
C LEU A 173 4.53 10.60 -5.35
N GLY A 174 4.68 9.72 -4.38
CA GLY A 174 3.74 8.64 -4.17
C GLY A 174 4.37 7.24 -4.18
N ARG A 175 3.51 6.22 -4.30
CA ARG A 175 3.83 4.82 -4.00
C ARG A 175 5.02 4.24 -4.79
N LEU A 176 5.23 4.67 -6.03
CA LEU A 176 6.36 4.19 -6.83
C LEU A 176 7.73 4.69 -6.31
N ALA A 177 7.77 5.63 -5.33
CA ALA A 177 8.99 6.00 -4.62
C ALA A 177 9.34 5.06 -3.45
N LYS A 178 8.57 3.97 -3.26
CA LYS A 178 8.76 2.99 -2.18
C LYS A 178 10.17 2.39 -2.21
N GLY A 179 10.87 2.51 -1.11
CA GLY A 179 12.28 2.14 -0.98
C GLY A 179 13.17 3.35 -0.78
N SER A 180 13.00 4.44 -1.54
CA SER A 180 13.57 5.75 -1.18
C SER A 180 12.79 6.38 -0.05
N VAL A 181 11.46 6.33 -0.14
CA VAL A 181 10.53 6.75 0.90
C VAL A 181 9.77 5.53 1.39
N VAL A 182 9.66 5.36 2.68
CA VAL A 182 8.99 4.20 3.28
C VAL A 182 7.49 4.44 3.46
N GLY A 183 7.09 5.62 3.94
CA GLY A 183 5.69 6.01 4.14
C GLY A 183 5.13 6.74 2.92
N VAL A 184 4.57 5.99 1.95
CA VAL A 184 4.00 6.53 0.68
C VAL A 184 2.73 5.80 0.27
N ASP A 185 1.96 5.32 1.22
CA ASP A 185 0.83 4.45 0.94
C ASP A 185 -0.54 5.12 1.11
N ASP A 186 -0.61 6.26 1.78
CA ASP A 186 -1.84 7.02 1.95
C ASP A 186 -1.74 8.47 1.44
N LEU A 187 -2.86 9.16 1.41
CA LEU A 187 -2.93 10.55 0.94
C LEU A 187 -2.12 11.51 1.81
N ILE A 188 -2.09 11.31 3.12
CA ILE A 188 -1.35 12.17 4.05
C ILE A 188 0.16 11.99 3.84
N GLU A 189 0.59 10.75 3.66
CA GLU A 189 1.98 10.41 3.39
C GLU A 189 2.45 10.95 2.03
N CYS A 190 1.61 10.82 0.99
CA CYS A 190 1.95 11.27 -0.37
C CYS A 190 1.88 12.80 -0.54
N PHE A 191 0.89 13.46 0.06
CA PHE A 191 0.64 14.90 -0.15
C PHE A 191 1.07 15.78 1.03
N GLY A 192 1.66 15.23 2.08
CA GLY A 192 2.19 15.95 3.24
C GLY A 192 3.61 16.50 3.02
N LYS A 193 4.54 15.99 3.82
CA LYS A 193 5.95 16.41 3.77
C LYS A 193 6.64 16.23 2.40
N PRO A 194 6.41 15.14 1.63
CA PRO A 194 7.06 14.97 0.34
C PRO A 194 6.68 16.06 -0.67
N ALA A 195 5.39 16.41 -0.76
CA ALA A 195 4.93 17.48 -1.66
C ALA A 195 5.52 18.85 -1.30
N ARG A 196 5.64 19.13 0.00
CA ARG A 196 6.29 20.36 0.49
C ARG A 196 7.78 20.39 0.14
N LYS A 197 8.51 19.31 0.37
CA LYS A 197 9.94 19.22 0.00
C LYS A 197 10.16 19.38 -1.49
N TRP A 198 9.27 18.81 -2.30
CA TRP A 198 9.29 19.00 -3.74
C TRP A 198 9.10 20.49 -4.11
N ALA A 199 8.11 21.17 -3.57
CA ALA A 199 7.88 22.59 -3.83
C ALA A 199 9.07 23.46 -3.41
N GLU A 200 9.66 23.18 -2.23
CA GLU A 200 10.87 23.85 -1.76
C GLU A 200 12.08 23.58 -2.66
N GLY A 201 12.19 22.37 -3.22
CA GLY A 201 13.20 21.99 -4.19
C GLY A 201 13.07 22.75 -5.51
N VAL A 202 11.84 22.87 -6.03
CA VAL A 202 11.56 23.65 -7.25
C VAL A 202 11.91 25.11 -7.07
N LEU A 203 11.55 25.70 -5.93
CA LEU A 203 11.85 27.12 -5.64
C LEU A 203 13.36 27.43 -5.56
N LYS A 204 14.19 26.44 -5.26
CA LYS A 204 15.66 26.59 -5.24
C LYS A 204 16.30 26.51 -6.63
N MET A 205 15.52 26.07 -7.63
CA MET A 205 16.01 25.93 -9.03
C MET A 205 15.69 27.14 -9.89
N ILE A 206 14.79 28.00 -9.42
CA ILE A 206 14.38 29.28 -10.05
C ILE A 206 15.24 30.41 -9.47
#